data_6f469f647e75f31de67fe03c371ba3ef
#
_entry.id   6f469f647e75f31de67fe03c371ba3ef
#
_cell.length_a   1.000
_cell.length_b   1.000
_cell.length_c   1.000
_cell.angle_alpha   90.00
_cell.angle_beta   90.00
_cell.angle_gamma   90.00
#
_symmetry.space_group_name_H-M   'P 1'
#
loop_
_entity.id
_entity.type
_entity.pdbx_description
1 polymer ?
#
loop_
_entity_poly.entity_id
_entity_poly.type
_entity_poly.pdbx_seq_one_letter_code
_entity_poly.pdbx_strand_id
1 'polypeptide(L)'
;MADRSGNNKKKVNQGATLKKVFERLGKYRIFLIFSILLATVSVALTLYIPKLTGHAVDFIVSRGNVDFPWVLRVMVQIGICTLVTALAQWLMNVCNNKMTYQIVRDIRNEAFHKIEILPLKYIDGHAYGEVVSRVIADVDQFSDGLLMGFTQLFTGVATILGTFCFMLSVNVKITVVVVLITPLSFFVANFIAKRTFSMFKIQSETRGEQTGLIDEMIGNQKVVQVFGRGEDVTERFDEINERLNRASLRATFFSSITNPSTRFINSLVYTGVGITGAFAVVRGSLTVGQLSSFLSYANQYTKPFNEISGVITELQNALACAARVFELIEEPVEKPDAESAKVLEKADGSVELSHVYFSYTPEQKLIEDFNLSVQPGQRVAIVGPTGCGKTTLINLLMRFYD
;
A
#
# COMPACT_ATOMS: atom_id res chain seq x y z
N MET A 1 -14.89 -33.21 0.59
CA MET A 1 -13.53 -33.51 0.12
C MET A 1 -12.90 -32.20 -0.28
N ALA A 2 -12.02 -31.68 0.54
CA ALA A 2 -11.42 -30.34 0.36
C ALA A 2 -10.31 -30.46 -0.68
N ASP A 3 -10.51 -29.72 -1.76
CA ASP A 3 -9.54 -29.57 -2.84
C ASP A 3 -8.29 -28.82 -2.33
N ARG A 4 -7.19 -29.54 -2.24
CA ARG A 4 -5.84 -28.97 -2.03
C ARG A 4 -5.30 -28.52 -3.40
N SER A 5 -5.88 -27.49 -4.00
CA SER A 5 -5.24 -26.81 -5.12
C SER A 5 -4.03 -26.06 -4.54
N GLY A 6 -2.85 -26.59 -4.79
CA GLY A 6 -1.59 -26.01 -4.42
C GLY A 6 -1.43 -24.64 -5.04
N ASN A 7 -1.79 -23.63 -4.27
CA ASN A 7 -1.58 -22.22 -4.62
C ASN A 7 -0.06 -21.95 -4.63
N ASN A 8 0.56 -22.24 -5.76
CA ASN A 8 1.93 -21.89 -6.07
C ASN A 8 1.94 -20.35 -6.29
N LYS A 9 1.79 -19.57 -5.19
CA LYS A 9 1.94 -18.13 -5.22
C LYS A 9 3.34 -17.85 -5.74
N LYS A 10 3.46 -17.58 -7.05
CA LYS A 10 4.66 -16.99 -7.65
C LYS A 10 5.06 -15.84 -6.73
N LYS A 11 6.22 -15.93 -6.09
CA LYS A 11 6.77 -14.84 -5.30
C LYS A 11 6.74 -13.61 -6.20
N VAL A 12 5.87 -12.65 -5.88
CA VAL A 12 5.78 -11.38 -6.60
C VAL A 12 7.18 -10.80 -6.64
N ASN A 13 7.74 -10.68 -7.83
CA ASN A 13 9.05 -10.07 -8.01
C ASN A 13 8.91 -8.55 -7.84
N GLN A 14 8.96 -8.11 -6.57
CA GLN A 14 8.80 -6.69 -6.19
C GLN A 14 9.74 -5.78 -6.99
N GLY A 15 10.94 -6.25 -7.34
CA GLY A 15 11.88 -5.49 -8.16
C GLY A 15 11.40 -5.24 -9.58
N ALA A 16 10.76 -6.25 -10.22
CA ALA A 16 10.19 -6.08 -11.55
C ALA A 16 8.98 -5.14 -11.53
N THR A 17 8.11 -5.26 -10.52
CA THR A 17 6.98 -4.35 -10.33
C THR A 17 7.44 -2.91 -10.10
N LEU A 18 8.44 -2.73 -9.26
CA LEU A 18 9.02 -1.40 -9.00
C LEU A 18 9.58 -0.77 -10.28
N LYS A 19 10.27 -1.55 -11.13
CA LYS A 19 10.78 -1.08 -12.42
C LYS A 19 9.65 -0.58 -13.33
N LYS A 20 8.56 -1.34 -13.44
CA LYS A 20 7.37 -0.95 -14.23
C LYS A 20 6.72 0.33 -13.71
N VAL A 21 6.64 0.48 -12.39
CA VAL A 21 6.15 1.72 -11.77
C VAL A 21 7.05 2.90 -12.13
N PHE A 22 8.38 2.72 -12.05
CA PHE A 22 9.33 3.78 -12.43
C PHE A 22 9.29 4.13 -13.92
N GLU A 23 9.09 3.17 -14.81
CA GLU A 23 8.91 3.42 -16.25
C GLU A 23 7.69 4.30 -16.52
N ARG A 24 6.57 4.06 -15.82
CA ARG A 24 5.37 4.88 -15.93
C ARG A 24 5.53 6.27 -15.30
N LEU A 25 6.29 6.36 -14.20
CA LEU A 25 6.71 7.64 -13.61
C LEU A 25 7.54 8.49 -14.56
N GLY A 26 8.30 7.87 -15.45
CA GLY A 26 9.13 8.55 -16.47
C GLY A 26 8.35 9.54 -17.33
N LYS A 27 7.06 9.26 -17.60
CA LYS A 27 6.14 10.17 -18.31
C LYS A 27 5.89 11.47 -17.53
N TYR A 28 5.95 11.42 -16.20
CA TYR A 28 5.64 12.51 -15.27
C TYR A 28 6.86 13.07 -14.54
N ARG A 29 8.08 12.80 -15.06
CA ARG A 29 9.38 13.17 -14.45
C ARG A 29 9.48 14.65 -14.05
N ILE A 30 8.84 15.54 -14.77
CA ILE A 30 8.87 16.99 -14.47
C ILE A 30 8.16 17.25 -13.13
N PHE A 31 6.98 16.66 -12.89
CA PHE A 31 6.28 16.79 -11.62
C PHE A 31 7.07 16.18 -10.47
N LEU A 32 7.77 15.05 -10.71
CA LEU A 32 8.62 14.39 -9.72
C LEU A 32 9.80 15.29 -9.32
N ILE A 33 10.52 15.85 -10.29
CA ILE A 33 11.66 16.74 -10.04
C ILE A 33 11.18 17.98 -9.27
N PHE A 34 10.05 18.57 -9.69
CA PHE A 34 9.50 19.76 -9.05
C PHE A 34 9.03 19.46 -7.61
N SER A 35 8.45 18.29 -7.37
CA SER A 35 8.08 17.83 -6.03
C SER A 35 9.29 17.64 -5.12
N ILE A 36 10.38 17.02 -5.60
CA ILE A 36 11.63 16.84 -4.83
C ILE A 36 12.26 18.20 -4.50
N LEU A 37 12.27 19.13 -5.46
CA LEU A 37 12.79 20.48 -5.25
C LEU A 37 11.97 21.23 -4.18
N LEU A 38 10.64 21.20 -4.29
CA LEU A 38 9.74 21.82 -3.32
C LEU A 38 9.87 21.17 -1.93
N ALA A 39 10.03 19.84 -1.86
CA ALA A 39 10.30 19.13 -0.61
C ALA A 39 11.61 19.61 0.03
N THR A 40 12.68 19.72 -0.75
CA THR A 40 13.98 20.20 -0.27
C THR A 40 13.91 21.65 0.25
N VAL A 41 13.25 22.53 -0.51
CA VAL A 41 13.05 23.93 -0.09
C VAL A 41 12.22 24.01 1.20
N SER A 42 11.10 23.27 1.24
CA SER A 42 10.23 23.22 2.42
C SER A 42 10.97 22.73 3.67
N VAL A 43 11.73 21.64 3.54
CA VAL A 43 12.53 21.11 4.65
C VAL A 43 13.62 22.08 5.06
N ALA A 44 14.36 22.68 4.13
CA ALA A 44 15.40 23.64 4.45
C ALA A 44 14.87 24.85 5.23
N LEU A 45 13.72 25.40 4.81
CA LEU A 45 13.07 26.49 5.51
C LEU A 45 12.55 26.07 6.89
N THR A 46 11.92 24.89 6.98
CA THR A 46 11.45 24.32 8.27
C THR A 46 12.60 24.15 9.26
N LEU A 47 13.77 23.71 8.79
CA LEU A 47 14.96 23.55 9.62
C LEU A 47 15.66 24.87 9.93
N TYR A 48 15.43 25.90 9.15
CA TYR A 48 15.95 27.24 9.42
C TYR A 48 15.21 27.95 10.54
N ILE A 49 13.92 27.67 10.74
CA ILE A 49 13.08 28.27 11.80
C ILE A 49 13.65 28.06 13.21
N PRO A 50 14.06 26.85 13.66
CA PRO A 50 14.66 26.66 14.96
C PRO A 50 15.93 27.49 15.18
N LYS A 51 16.73 27.70 14.13
CA LYS A 51 17.92 28.56 14.19
C LYS A 51 17.55 30.01 14.45
N LEU A 52 16.52 30.53 13.74
CA LEU A 52 16.01 31.88 13.97
C LEU A 52 15.43 32.02 15.37
N THR A 53 14.69 31.03 15.84
CA THR A 53 14.12 31.01 17.20
C THR A 53 15.25 31.05 18.25
N GLY A 54 16.32 30.27 18.06
CA GLY A 54 17.50 30.31 18.93
C GLY A 54 18.17 31.67 18.96
N HIS A 55 18.34 32.31 17.79
CA HIS A 55 18.82 33.67 17.73
C HIS A 55 17.93 34.64 18.50
N ALA A 56 16.59 34.53 18.37
CA ALA A 56 15.68 35.39 19.13
C ALA A 56 15.83 35.19 20.65
N VAL A 57 16.01 33.95 21.10
CA VAL A 57 16.26 33.63 22.53
C VAL A 57 17.56 34.28 23.04
N ASP A 58 18.61 34.27 22.23
CA ASP A 58 19.92 34.87 22.64
C ASP A 58 19.84 36.40 22.80
N PHE A 59 18.85 37.09 22.19
CA PHE A 59 18.61 38.52 22.40
C PHE A 59 17.73 38.84 23.61
N ILE A 60 17.22 37.80 24.32
CA ILE A 60 16.49 37.93 25.59
C ILE A 60 17.46 37.62 26.72
N VAL A 61 18.32 38.57 27.07
CA VAL A 61 19.45 38.34 27.99
C VAL A 61 19.04 38.30 29.46
N SER A 62 18.13 39.21 29.88
CA SER A 62 17.64 39.27 31.26
C SER A 62 16.35 40.13 31.37
N ARG A 63 15.71 40.09 32.53
CA ARG A 63 14.56 40.94 32.82
C ARG A 63 14.89 42.42 32.64
N GLY A 64 14.20 43.08 31.70
CA GLY A 64 14.44 44.50 31.38
C GLY A 64 15.52 44.77 30.34
N ASN A 65 16.26 43.76 29.87
CA ASN A 65 17.28 43.88 28.83
C ASN A 65 16.93 43.00 27.64
N VAL A 66 15.89 43.40 26.90
CA VAL A 66 15.39 42.72 25.70
C VAL A 66 15.46 43.69 24.52
N ASP A 67 16.11 43.28 23.44
CA ASP A 67 16.14 44.02 22.18
C ASP A 67 14.86 43.72 21.37
N PHE A 68 13.77 44.40 21.73
CA PHE A 68 12.45 44.24 21.07
C PHE A 68 12.48 44.47 19.55
N PRO A 69 13.17 45.52 19.02
CA PRO A 69 13.25 45.72 17.57
C PRO A 69 13.85 44.54 16.82
N TRP A 70 14.88 43.91 17.43
CA TRP A 70 15.54 42.76 16.83
C TRP A 70 14.71 41.48 16.92
N VAL A 71 14.10 41.22 18.08
CA VAL A 71 13.17 40.10 18.27
C VAL A 71 12.01 40.22 17.30
N LEU A 72 11.42 41.41 17.13
CA LEU A 72 10.33 41.63 16.17
C LEU A 72 10.76 41.30 14.72
N ARG A 73 11.97 41.74 14.33
CA ARG A 73 12.52 41.43 13.00
C ARG A 73 12.65 39.93 12.78
N VAL A 74 13.16 39.18 13.76
CA VAL A 74 13.27 37.72 13.68
C VAL A 74 11.89 37.07 13.63
N MET A 75 10.89 37.56 14.39
CA MET A 75 9.51 37.06 14.32
C MET A 75 8.91 37.24 12.92
N VAL A 76 9.13 38.40 12.29
CA VAL A 76 8.69 38.63 10.90
C VAL A 76 9.38 37.67 9.94
N GLN A 77 10.69 37.42 10.09
CA GLN A 77 11.41 36.44 9.27
C GLN A 77 10.85 35.04 9.45
N ILE A 78 10.57 34.61 10.69
CA ILE A 78 9.91 33.32 10.96
C ILE A 78 8.54 33.24 10.27
N GLY A 79 7.75 34.32 10.35
CA GLY A 79 6.45 34.42 9.68
C GLY A 79 6.56 34.25 8.17
N ILE A 80 7.52 34.93 7.54
CA ILE A 80 7.78 34.79 6.09
C ILE A 80 8.24 33.37 5.75
N CYS A 81 9.20 32.81 6.51
CA CYS A 81 9.65 31.43 6.29
C CYS A 81 8.51 30.42 6.42
N THR A 82 7.65 30.57 7.42
CA THR A 82 6.48 29.70 7.61
C THR A 82 5.49 29.81 6.45
N LEU A 83 5.21 31.03 5.98
CA LEU A 83 4.31 31.25 4.83
C LEU A 83 4.89 30.59 3.56
N VAL A 84 6.17 30.81 3.28
CA VAL A 84 6.84 30.21 2.10
C VAL A 84 6.88 28.69 2.21
N THR A 85 7.14 28.15 3.40
CA THR A 85 7.08 26.71 3.65
C THR A 85 5.69 26.12 3.40
N ALA A 86 4.65 26.77 3.92
CA ALA A 86 3.27 26.35 3.70
C ALA A 86 2.90 26.35 2.20
N LEU A 87 3.31 27.40 1.48
CA LEU A 87 3.10 27.49 0.05
C LEU A 87 3.84 26.41 -0.73
N ALA A 88 5.10 26.16 -0.37
CA ALA A 88 5.92 25.11 -0.99
C ALA A 88 5.32 23.71 -0.73
N GLN A 89 4.85 23.43 0.48
CA GLN A 89 4.18 22.15 0.82
C GLN A 89 2.85 22.02 0.07
N TRP A 90 2.06 23.08 -0.03
CA TRP A 90 0.82 23.05 -0.79
C TRP A 90 1.07 22.75 -2.27
N LEU A 91 2.02 23.45 -2.91
CA LEU A 91 2.41 23.19 -4.29
C LEU A 91 2.94 21.77 -4.50
N MET A 92 3.77 21.29 -3.58
CA MET A 92 4.27 19.90 -3.60
C MET A 92 3.12 18.90 -3.56
N ASN A 93 2.14 19.08 -2.68
CA ASN A 93 0.97 18.20 -2.58
C ASN A 93 0.12 18.26 -3.86
N VAL A 94 -0.07 19.43 -4.46
CA VAL A 94 -0.76 19.57 -5.75
C VAL A 94 -0.03 18.79 -6.85
N CYS A 95 1.30 18.89 -6.91
CA CYS A 95 2.12 18.14 -7.89
C CYS A 95 2.02 16.62 -7.66
N ASN A 96 2.14 16.17 -6.40
CA ASN A 96 2.05 14.76 -6.04
C ASN A 96 0.67 14.19 -6.37
N ASN A 97 -0.39 14.88 -5.99
CA ASN A 97 -1.76 14.48 -6.30
C ASN A 97 -1.99 14.38 -7.81
N LYS A 98 -1.62 15.43 -8.55
CA LYS A 98 -1.80 15.43 -10.01
C LYS A 98 -1.04 14.29 -10.68
N MET A 99 0.21 14.07 -10.29
CA MET A 99 1.02 12.97 -10.80
C MET A 99 0.42 11.61 -10.47
N THR A 100 0.07 11.37 -9.22
CA THR A 100 -0.50 10.09 -8.77
C THR A 100 -1.81 9.78 -9.47
N TYR A 101 -2.77 10.71 -9.48
CA TYR A 101 -4.07 10.47 -10.10
C TYR A 101 -3.99 10.29 -11.62
N GLN A 102 -3.04 10.93 -12.29
CA GLN A 102 -2.83 10.69 -13.73
C GLN A 102 -2.26 9.31 -14.00
N ILE A 103 -1.28 8.84 -13.22
CA ILE A 103 -0.72 7.49 -13.33
C ILE A 103 -1.81 6.44 -13.07
N VAL A 104 -2.57 6.64 -12.01
CA VAL A 104 -3.65 5.74 -11.60
C VAL A 104 -4.75 5.67 -12.66
N ARG A 105 -5.15 6.82 -13.21
CA ARG A 105 -6.09 6.88 -14.32
C ARG A 105 -5.59 6.10 -15.54
N ASP A 106 -4.32 6.30 -15.93
CA ASP A 106 -3.74 5.63 -17.09
C ASP A 106 -3.71 4.10 -16.86
N ILE A 107 -3.33 3.64 -15.67
CA ILE A 107 -3.31 2.20 -15.30
C ILE A 107 -4.74 1.63 -15.26
N ARG A 108 -5.71 2.36 -14.70
CA ARG A 108 -7.10 1.90 -14.64
C ARG A 108 -7.71 1.75 -16.02
N ASN A 109 -7.47 2.73 -16.90
CA ASN A 109 -7.94 2.65 -18.28
C ASN A 109 -7.30 1.46 -19.02
N GLU A 110 -6.01 1.24 -18.85
CA GLU A 110 -5.29 0.12 -19.48
C GLU A 110 -5.80 -1.23 -18.96
N ALA A 111 -6.03 -1.36 -17.65
CA ALA A 111 -6.60 -2.55 -17.05
C ALA A 111 -8.04 -2.81 -17.53
N PHE A 112 -8.86 -1.75 -17.66
CA PHE A 112 -10.22 -1.86 -18.16
C PHE A 112 -10.26 -2.29 -19.62
N HIS A 113 -9.50 -1.61 -20.50
CA HIS A 113 -9.38 -2.02 -21.90
C HIS A 113 -8.84 -3.43 -22.06
N LYS A 114 -7.96 -3.85 -21.14
CA LYS A 114 -7.45 -5.21 -21.16
C LYS A 114 -8.55 -6.25 -20.94
N ILE A 115 -9.48 -5.99 -20.01
CA ILE A 115 -10.61 -6.91 -19.75
C ILE A 115 -11.46 -7.12 -20.99
N GLU A 116 -11.64 -6.08 -21.85
CA GLU A 116 -12.44 -6.17 -23.07
C GLU A 116 -11.85 -7.11 -24.13
N ILE A 117 -10.53 -7.34 -24.08
CA ILE A 117 -9.78 -8.15 -25.08
C ILE A 117 -9.19 -9.44 -24.49
N LEU A 118 -9.52 -9.77 -23.25
CA LEU A 118 -9.10 -11.02 -22.61
C LEU A 118 -9.89 -12.21 -23.13
N PRO A 119 -9.25 -13.39 -23.32
CA PRO A 119 -9.98 -14.59 -23.65
C PRO A 119 -10.97 -14.95 -22.54
N LEU A 120 -12.15 -15.46 -22.92
CA LEU A 120 -13.18 -15.88 -21.95
C LEU A 120 -12.68 -16.92 -20.95
N LYS A 121 -11.73 -17.75 -21.36
CA LYS A 121 -11.02 -18.70 -20.46
C LYS A 121 -10.43 -18.01 -19.22
N TYR A 122 -9.93 -16.78 -19.35
CA TYR A 122 -9.41 -16.02 -18.21
C TYR A 122 -10.54 -15.58 -17.28
N ILE A 123 -11.63 -15.07 -17.86
CA ILE A 123 -12.79 -14.57 -17.10
C ILE A 123 -13.48 -15.72 -16.35
N ASP A 124 -13.68 -16.85 -17.01
CA ASP A 124 -14.31 -18.03 -16.42
C ASP A 124 -13.42 -18.73 -15.37
N GLY A 125 -12.10 -18.59 -15.51
CA GLY A 125 -11.10 -19.14 -14.58
C GLY A 125 -10.91 -18.32 -13.30
N HIS A 126 -11.48 -17.12 -13.21
CA HIS A 126 -11.34 -16.21 -12.07
C HIS A 126 -12.72 -15.80 -11.53
N ALA A 127 -12.81 -15.65 -10.20
CA ALA A 127 -14.04 -15.12 -9.61
C ALA A 127 -14.28 -13.68 -10.11
N TYR A 128 -15.49 -13.37 -10.54
CA TYR A 128 -15.87 -12.03 -11.01
C TYR A 128 -15.46 -10.91 -10.04
N GLY A 129 -15.70 -11.12 -8.74
CA GLY A 129 -15.29 -10.18 -7.69
C GLY A 129 -13.78 -9.96 -7.61
N GLU A 130 -12.97 -10.96 -7.96
CA GLU A 130 -11.51 -10.83 -7.99
C GLU A 130 -11.06 -9.90 -9.13
N VAL A 131 -11.60 -10.09 -10.33
CA VAL A 131 -11.28 -9.26 -11.50
C VAL A 131 -11.70 -7.80 -11.25
N VAL A 132 -12.89 -7.57 -10.72
CA VAL A 132 -13.39 -6.24 -10.36
C VAL A 132 -12.52 -5.62 -9.27
N SER A 133 -12.14 -6.38 -8.25
CA SER A 133 -11.25 -5.90 -7.17
C SER A 133 -9.89 -5.46 -7.69
N ARG A 134 -9.31 -6.13 -8.69
CA ARG A 134 -8.03 -5.75 -9.30
C ARG A 134 -8.10 -4.36 -9.95
N VAL A 135 -9.21 -4.01 -10.61
CA VAL A 135 -9.37 -2.72 -11.32
C VAL A 135 -9.78 -1.58 -10.39
N ILE A 136 -10.50 -1.88 -9.31
CA ILE A 136 -10.99 -0.87 -8.37
C ILE A 136 -10.08 -0.83 -7.12
N ALA A 137 -10.19 -1.81 -6.25
CA ALA A 137 -9.56 -1.79 -4.94
C ALA A 137 -8.03 -1.82 -4.99
N ASP A 138 -7.44 -2.67 -5.86
CA ASP A 138 -5.98 -2.74 -5.98
C ASP A 138 -5.39 -1.47 -6.59
N VAL A 139 -6.07 -0.85 -7.56
CA VAL A 139 -5.64 0.42 -8.17
C VAL A 139 -5.76 1.57 -7.16
N ASP A 140 -6.80 1.59 -6.32
CA ASP A 140 -6.95 2.60 -5.27
C ASP A 140 -5.88 2.45 -4.19
N GLN A 141 -5.63 1.23 -3.70
CA GLN A 141 -4.56 0.95 -2.74
C GLN A 141 -3.16 1.30 -3.28
N PHE A 142 -2.94 1.07 -4.58
CA PHE A 142 -1.72 1.50 -5.25
C PHE A 142 -1.60 3.03 -5.29
N SER A 143 -2.70 3.74 -5.56
CA SER A 143 -2.77 5.20 -5.52
C SER A 143 -2.37 5.76 -4.16
N ASP A 144 -2.98 5.24 -3.08
CA ASP A 144 -2.74 5.70 -1.72
C ASP A 144 -1.29 5.47 -1.29
N GLY A 145 -0.74 4.30 -1.63
CA GLY A 145 0.66 4.00 -1.32
C GLY A 145 1.65 4.84 -2.12
N LEU A 146 1.37 5.17 -3.38
CA LEU A 146 2.20 6.10 -4.17
C LEU A 146 2.17 7.51 -3.57
N LEU A 147 0.98 8.01 -3.25
CA LEU A 147 0.81 9.35 -2.69
C LEU A 147 1.53 9.49 -1.35
N MET A 148 1.36 8.51 -0.46
CA MET A 148 2.07 8.46 0.82
C MET A 148 3.58 8.33 0.62
N GLY A 149 4.01 7.46 -0.31
CA GLY A 149 5.42 7.25 -0.63
C GLY A 149 6.11 8.53 -1.11
N PHE A 150 5.52 9.24 -2.07
CA PHE A 150 6.10 10.48 -2.59
C PHE A 150 6.13 11.59 -1.54
N THR A 151 5.06 11.75 -0.78
CA THR A 151 4.98 12.84 0.19
C THR A 151 5.85 12.57 1.41
N GLN A 152 5.75 11.40 2.02
CA GLN A 152 6.44 11.13 3.29
C GLN A 152 7.88 10.64 3.12
N LEU A 153 8.19 9.89 2.07
CA LEU A 153 9.55 9.39 1.86
C LEU A 153 10.50 10.52 1.47
N PHE A 154 10.09 11.40 0.54
CA PHE A 154 10.94 12.51 0.12
C PHE A 154 11.15 13.52 1.24
N THR A 155 10.08 13.92 1.92
CA THR A 155 10.20 14.86 3.04
C THR A 155 10.93 14.23 4.22
N GLY A 156 10.68 12.95 4.53
CA GLY A 156 11.33 12.23 5.62
C GLY A 156 12.84 12.09 5.43
N VAL A 157 13.27 11.64 4.24
CA VAL A 157 14.70 11.52 3.91
C VAL A 157 15.38 12.89 3.90
N ALA A 158 14.75 13.90 3.27
CA ALA A 158 15.28 15.27 3.26
C ALA A 158 15.37 15.84 4.69
N THR A 159 14.38 15.57 5.55
CA THR A 159 14.41 16.00 6.96
C THR A 159 15.52 15.35 7.73
N ILE A 160 15.74 14.02 7.61
CA ILE A 160 16.85 13.33 8.30
C ILE A 160 18.20 13.92 7.89
N LEU A 161 18.45 14.00 6.57
CA LEU A 161 19.72 14.52 6.05
C LEU A 161 19.91 15.99 6.39
N GLY A 162 18.90 16.82 6.19
CA GLY A 162 18.92 18.24 6.50
C GLY A 162 19.14 18.49 8.00
N THR A 163 18.38 17.83 8.87
CA THR A 163 18.52 17.98 10.32
C THR A 163 19.89 17.54 10.79
N PHE A 164 20.43 16.45 10.25
CA PHE A 164 21.79 15.99 10.54
C PHE A 164 22.83 17.07 10.19
N CYS A 165 22.74 17.66 8.99
CA CYS A 165 23.62 18.74 8.57
C CYS A 165 23.52 20.00 9.48
N PHE A 166 22.29 20.39 9.85
CA PHE A 166 22.08 21.52 10.75
C PHE A 166 22.62 21.25 12.16
N MET A 167 22.41 20.04 12.71
CA MET A 167 22.98 19.65 14.01
C MET A 167 24.51 19.69 13.99
N LEU A 168 25.16 19.19 12.95
CA LEU A 168 26.61 19.24 12.78
C LEU A 168 27.12 20.68 12.74
N SER A 169 26.39 21.60 12.13
CA SER A 169 26.77 23.03 12.07
C SER A 169 26.67 23.74 13.40
N VAL A 170 25.88 23.23 14.36
CA VAL A 170 25.74 23.80 15.70
C VAL A 170 26.77 23.20 16.65
N ASN A 171 26.80 21.87 16.82
CA ASN A 171 27.75 21.21 17.71
C ASN A 171 27.92 19.72 17.38
N VAL A 172 29.12 19.34 16.94
CA VAL A 172 29.44 17.96 16.54
C VAL A 172 29.31 16.97 17.70
N LYS A 173 29.76 17.34 18.92
CA LYS A 173 29.75 16.43 20.07
C LYS A 173 28.32 16.02 20.48
N ILE A 174 27.40 16.98 20.50
CA ILE A 174 26.02 16.72 20.87
C ILE A 174 25.31 15.96 19.72
N THR A 175 25.67 16.24 18.47
CA THR A 175 25.16 15.48 17.31
C THR A 175 25.50 14.00 17.41
N VAL A 176 26.72 13.66 17.82
CA VAL A 176 27.15 12.27 18.05
C VAL A 176 26.27 11.59 19.11
N VAL A 177 25.93 12.28 20.20
CA VAL A 177 25.01 11.74 21.21
C VAL A 177 23.64 11.40 20.62
N VAL A 178 23.06 12.31 19.82
CA VAL A 178 21.76 12.06 19.14
C VAL A 178 21.83 10.86 18.21
N VAL A 179 22.88 10.82 17.37
CA VAL A 179 23.05 9.73 16.37
C VAL A 179 23.29 8.38 17.02
N LEU A 180 23.96 8.32 18.18
CA LEU A 180 24.17 7.08 18.92
C LEU A 180 22.91 6.56 19.60
N ILE A 181 22.04 7.46 20.09
CA ILE A 181 20.80 7.05 20.80
C ILE A 181 19.67 6.73 19.81
N THR A 182 19.60 7.40 18.66
CA THR A 182 18.49 7.22 17.68
C THR A 182 18.32 5.78 17.18
N PRO A 183 19.36 4.98 16.87
CA PRO A 183 19.21 3.59 16.48
C PRO A 183 18.44 2.74 17.51
N LEU A 184 18.51 3.09 18.80
CA LEU A 184 17.75 2.41 19.85
C LEU A 184 16.23 2.52 19.60
N SER A 185 15.77 3.67 19.10
CA SER A 185 14.37 3.86 18.69
C SER A 185 13.96 2.88 17.60
N PHE A 186 14.83 2.68 16.59
CA PHE A 186 14.58 1.74 15.50
C PHE A 186 14.52 0.27 16.00
N PHE A 187 15.45 -0.13 16.89
CA PHE A 187 15.43 -1.47 17.45
C PHE A 187 14.17 -1.76 18.25
N VAL A 188 13.74 -0.83 19.10
CA VAL A 188 12.52 -0.99 19.90
C VAL A 188 11.29 -0.97 19.02
N ALA A 189 11.19 -0.08 18.05
CA ALA A 189 10.09 -0.04 17.09
C ALA A 189 9.99 -1.35 16.29
N ASN A 190 11.10 -1.87 15.78
CA ASN A 190 11.13 -3.14 15.03
C ASN A 190 10.76 -4.34 15.90
N PHE A 191 11.21 -4.39 17.16
CA PHE A 191 10.84 -5.45 18.12
C PHE A 191 9.33 -5.45 18.36
N ILE A 192 8.75 -4.28 18.65
CA ILE A 192 7.32 -4.13 18.88
C ILE A 192 6.54 -4.47 17.61
N ALA A 193 6.96 -3.96 16.43
CA ALA A 193 6.29 -4.23 15.16
C ALA A 193 6.21 -5.72 14.84
N LYS A 194 7.30 -6.48 15.05
CA LYS A 194 7.30 -7.93 14.85
C LYS A 194 6.31 -8.65 15.77
N ARG A 195 6.21 -8.24 17.04
CA ARG A 195 5.24 -8.81 17.98
C ARG A 195 3.81 -8.43 17.63
N THR A 196 3.58 -7.18 17.30
CA THR A 196 2.29 -6.66 16.84
C THR A 196 1.80 -7.41 15.60
N PHE A 197 2.65 -7.58 14.59
CA PHE A 197 2.32 -8.31 13.37
C PHE A 197 1.88 -9.76 13.66
N SER A 198 2.63 -10.48 14.51
CA SER A 198 2.28 -11.85 14.90
C SER A 198 0.91 -11.92 15.59
N MET A 199 0.58 -10.95 16.46
CA MET A 199 -0.70 -10.91 17.15
C MET A 199 -1.85 -10.56 16.21
N PHE A 200 -1.66 -9.60 15.30
CA PHE A 200 -2.67 -9.27 14.29
C PHE A 200 -2.93 -10.41 13.32
N LYS A 201 -1.89 -11.19 12.97
CA LYS A 201 -2.06 -12.39 12.15
C LYS A 201 -2.99 -13.40 12.81
N ILE A 202 -2.76 -13.73 14.11
CA ILE A 202 -3.61 -14.64 14.87
C ILE A 202 -5.04 -14.09 14.96
N GLN A 203 -5.21 -12.79 15.22
CA GLN A 203 -6.51 -12.13 15.24
C GLN A 203 -7.23 -12.26 13.90
N SER A 204 -6.53 -12.02 12.79
CA SER A 204 -7.10 -12.10 11.44
C SER A 204 -7.52 -13.52 11.08
N GLU A 205 -6.69 -14.53 11.41
CA GLU A 205 -7.01 -15.94 11.20
C GLU A 205 -8.25 -16.36 12.00
N THR A 206 -8.33 -16.00 13.29
CA THR A 206 -9.48 -16.31 14.15
C THR A 206 -10.74 -15.58 13.71
N ARG A 207 -10.62 -14.33 13.22
CA ARG A 207 -11.74 -13.58 12.64
C ARG A 207 -12.26 -14.25 11.36
N GLY A 208 -11.34 -14.74 10.52
CA GLY A 208 -11.69 -15.52 9.32
C GLY A 208 -12.48 -16.79 9.66
N GLU A 209 -12.08 -17.52 10.71
CA GLU A 209 -12.79 -18.69 11.22
C GLU A 209 -14.20 -18.33 11.71
N GLN A 210 -14.32 -17.22 12.46
CA GLN A 210 -15.62 -16.71 12.93
C GLN A 210 -16.55 -16.34 11.77
N THR A 211 -16.02 -15.58 10.80
CA THR A 211 -16.79 -15.18 9.62
C THR A 211 -17.23 -16.41 8.81
N GLY A 212 -16.35 -17.38 8.61
CA GLY A 212 -16.69 -18.63 7.93
C GLY A 212 -17.81 -19.41 8.63
N LEU A 213 -17.78 -19.48 9.98
CA LEU A 213 -18.89 -20.11 10.74
C LEU A 213 -20.21 -19.35 10.56
N ILE A 214 -20.16 -18.00 10.62
CA ILE A 214 -21.36 -17.17 10.43
C ILE A 214 -21.96 -17.39 9.04
N ASP A 215 -21.14 -17.33 7.97
CA ASP A 215 -21.59 -17.53 6.60
C ASP A 215 -22.20 -18.92 6.41
N GLU A 216 -21.56 -19.98 6.95
CA GLU A 216 -22.05 -21.35 6.90
C GLU A 216 -23.40 -21.47 7.60
N MET A 217 -23.53 -20.88 8.79
CA MET A 217 -24.74 -21.02 9.60
C MET A 217 -25.90 -20.19 9.07
N ILE A 218 -25.66 -18.99 8.54
CA ILE A 218 -26.68 -18.17 7.87
C ILE A 218 -27.16 -18.88 6.60
N GLY A 219 -26.22 -19.37 5.78
CA GLY A 219 -26.55 -20.09 4.55
C GLY A 219 -27.38 -21.36 4.79
N ASN A 220 -27.15 -22.04 5.92
CA ASN A 220 -27.83 -23.26 6.28
C ASN A 220 -28.82 -23.11 7.46
N GLN A 221 -29.29 -21.90 7.74
CA GLN A 221 -30.13 -21.62 8.93
C GLN A 221 -31.37 -22.53 9.02
N LYS A 222 -32.03 -22.80 7.89
CA LYS A 222 -33.19 -23.70 7.86
C LYS A 222 -32.84 -25.11 8.32
N VAL A 223 -31.66 -25.61 7.95
CA VAL A 223 -31.18 -26.94 8.35
C VAL A 223 -30.89 -26.95 9.86
N VAL A 224 -30.19 -25.94 10.37
CA VAL A 224 -29.87 -25.80 11.80
C VAL A 224 -31.14 -25.80 12.63
N GLN A 225 -32.19 -25.07 12.20
CA GLN A 225 -33.49 -25.01 12.90
C GLN A 225 -34.23 -26.32 12.88
N VAL A 226 -34.31 -26.99 11.70
CA VAL A 226 -35.04 -28.27 11.56
C VAL A 226 -34.40 -29.37 12.43
N PHE A 227 -33.07 -29.37 12.54
CA PHE A 227 -32.35 -30.36 13.36
C PHE A 227 -32.15 -29.93 14.83
N GLY A 228 -32.65 -28.77 15.24
CA GLY A 228 -32.56 -28.28 16.62
C GLY A 228 -31.13 -28.02 17.12
N ARG A 229 -30.17 -27.75 16.20
CA ARG A 229 -28.74 -27.60 16.54
C ARG A 229 -28.32 -26.17 16.86
N GLY A 230 -29.26 -25.31 17.25
CA GLY A 230 -28.96 -23.90 17.54
C GLY A 230 -28.02 -23.71 18.72
N GLU A 231 -28.17 -24.51 19.78
CA GLU A 231 -27.29 -24.44 20.96
C GLU A 231 -25.85 -24.85 20.63
N ASP A 232 -25.65 -25.95 19.92
CA ASP A 232 -24.30 -26.41 19.48
C ASP A 232 -23.58 -25.35 18.63
N VAL A 233 -24.32 -24.67 17.76
CA VAL A 233 -23.78 -23.59 16.91
C VAL A 233 -23.37 -22.39 17.76
N THR A 234 -24.20 -22.04 18.75
CA THR A 234 -23.92 -20.92 19.65
C THR A 234 -22.69 -21.22 20.52
N GLU A 235 -22.58 -22.42 21.07
CA GLU A 235 -21.41 -22.84 21.84
C GLU A 235 -20.13 -22.75 21.02
N ARG A 236 -20.14 -23.27 19.78
CA ARG A 236 -19.00 -23.18 18.85
C ARG A 236 -18.65 -21.72 18.50
N PHE A 237 -19.67 -20.87 18.31
CA PHE A 237 -19.45 -19.45 18.08
C PHE A 237 -18.80 -18.77 19.29
N ASP A 238 -19.26 -19.07 20.49
CA ASP A 238 -18.75 -18.50 21.74
C ASP A 238 -17.28 -18.89 21.97
N GLU A 239 -16.91 -20.15 21.69
CA GLU A 239 -15.51 -20.60 21.75
C GLU A 239 -14.59 -19.79 20.80
N ILE A 240 -15.03 -19.62 19.56
CA ILE A 240 -14.25 -18.84 18.55
C ILE A 240 -14.20 -17.37 18.97
N ASN A 241 -15.33 -16.82 19.42
CA ASN A 241 -15.44 -15.43 19.86
C ASN A 241 -14.54 -15.14 21.08
N GLU A 242 -14.47 -16.06 22.04
CA GLU A 242 -13.56 -15.94 23.19
C GLU A 242 -12.08 -15.98 22.77
N ARG A 243 -11.72 -16.85 21.82
CA ARG A 243 -10.36 -16.86 21.23
C ARG A 243 -10.06 -15.57 20.49
N LEU A 244 -11.03 -15.06 19.72
CA LEU A 244 -10.91 -13.79 19.00
C LEU A 244 -10.75 -12.62 19.97
N ASN A 245 -11.53 -12.59 21.06
CA ASN A 245 -11.44 -11.56 22.10
C ASN A 245 -10.03 -11.51 22.71
N ARG A 246 -9.49 -12.67 23.12
CA ARG A 246 -8.12 -12.75 23.65
C ARG A 246 -7.06 -12.35 22.64
N ALA A 247 -7.20 -12.77 21.39
CA ALA A 247 -6.27 -12.39 20.31
C ALA A 247 -6.35 -10.88 20.04
N SER A 248 -7.56 -10.32 19.99
CA SER A 248 -7.79 -8.89 19.75
C SER A 248 -7.24 -8.03 20.88
N LEU A 249 -7.44 -8.43 22.14
CA LEU A 249 -6.90 -7.72 23.28
C LEU A 249 -5.36 -7.65 23.23
N ARG A 250 -4.71 -8.78 22.94
CA ARG A 250 -3.24 -8.83 22.80
C ARG A 250 -2.74 -8.00 21.61
N ALA A 251 -3.39 -8.09 20.45
CA ALA A 251 -3.04 -7.31 19.28
C ALA A 251 -3.16 -5.81 19.55
N THR A 252 -4.27 -5.39 20.16
CA THR A 252 -4.51 -3.98 20.53
C THR A 252 -3.50 -3.51 21.57
N PHE A 253 -3.18 -4.32 22.60
CA PHE A 253 -2.18 -3.98 23.60
C PHE A 253 -0.81 -3.72 22.98
N PHE A 254 -0.29 -4.65 22.16
CA PHE A 254 1.01 -4.49 21.51
C PHE A 254 1.01 -3.32 20.51
N SER A 255 -0.07 -3.10 19.77
CA SER A 255 -0.21 -1.95 18.88
C SER A 255 -0.19 -0.63 19.67
N SER A 256 -0.92 -0.57 20.78
CA SER A 256 -1.02 0.66 21.59
C SER A 256 0.28 1.03 22.29
N ILE A 257 1.14 0.06 22.61
CA ILE A 257 2.42 0.32 23.28
C ILE A 257 3.47 0.93 22.35
N THR A 258 3.27 0.88 21.02
CA THR A 258 4.22 1.40 20.03
C THR A 258 4.47 2.90 20.22
N ASN A 259 3.40 3.70 20.28
CA ASN A 259 3.52 5.16 20.43
C ASN A 259 4.14 5.60 21.77
N PRO A 260 3.73 5.06 22.94
CA PRO A 260 4.39 5.38 24.20
C PRO A 260 5.88 5.01 24.22
N SER A 261 6.24 3.84 23.66
CA SER A 261 7.63 3.39 23.64
C SER A 261 8.53 4.28 22.79
N THR A 262 8.04 4.68 21.58
CA THR A 262 8.80 5.61 20.73
C THR A 262 8.92 7.00 21.36
N ARG A 263 7.84 7.48 22.01
CA ARG A 263 7.90 8.75 22.76
C ARG A 263 8.88 8.69 23.93
N PHE A 264 8.93 7.58 24.66
CA PHE A 264 9.89 7.40 25.74
C PHE A 264 11.34 7.50 25.25
N ILE A 265 11.68 6.85 24.14
CA ILE A 265 13.01 6.91 23.55
C ILE A 265 13.32 8.33 23.05
N ASN A 266 12.37 8.98 22.40
CA ASN A 266 12.52 10.37 21.96
C ASN A 266 12.78 11.29 23.16
N SER A 267 12.12 11.05 24.31
CA SER A 267 12.37 11.78 25.55
C SER A 267 13.75 11.51 26.12
N LEU A 268 14.28 10.28 25.99
CA LEU A 268 15.68 9.98 26.36
C LEU A 268 16.69 10.74 25.49
N VAL A 269 16.45 10.79 24.16
CA VAL A 269 17.29 11.59 23.25
C VAL A 269 17.23 13.06 23.66
N TYR A 270 16.02 13.59 23.88
CA TYR A 270 15.80 14.98 24.27
C TYR A 270 16.48 15.31 25.62
N THR A 271 16.36 14.43 26.61
CA THR A 271 17.01 14.57 27.91
C THR A 271 18.55 14.52 27.78
N GLY A 272 19.06 13.58 26.98
CA GLY A 272 20.52 13.49 26.72
C GLY A 272 21.08 14.75 26.08
N VAL A 273 20.36 15.30 25.10
CA VAL A 273 20.69 16.60 24.49
C VAL A 273 20.60 17.74 25.50
N GLY A 274 19.54 17.75 26.31
CA GLY A 274 19.33 18.76 27.36
C GLY A 274 20.48 18.79 28.36
N ILE A 275 20.86 17.63 28.90
CA ILE A 275 21.95 17.51 29.88
C ILE A 275 23.32 17.90 29.25
N THR A 276 23.68 17.29 28.12
CA THR A 276 24.94 17.56 27.45
C THR A 276 25.04 18.99 26.94
N GLY A 277 23.93 19.53 26.42
CA GLY A 277 23.83 20.91 25.97
C GLY A 277 23.88 21.92 27.10
N ALA A 278 23.22 21.66 28.25
CA ALA A 278 23.32 22.52 29.44
C ALA A 278 24.74 22.60 29.95
N PHE A 279 25.46 21.47 30.03
CA PHE A 279 26.89 21.48 30.37
C PHE A 279 27.75 22.30 29.37
N ALA A 280 27.39 22.22 28.08
CA ALA A 280 28.07 22.99 27.04
C ALA A 280 27.81 24.50 27.18
N VAL A 281 26.60 24.91 27.57
CA VAL A 281 26.22 26.29 27.84
C VAL A 281 26.97 26.83 29.08
N VAL A 282 26.99 26.06 30.17
CA VAL A 282 27.74 26.46 31.39
C VAL A 282 29.23 26.61 31.13
N ARG A 283 29.79 25.82 30.22
CA ARG A 283 31.20 25.93 29.79
C ARG A 283 31.44 27.04 28.74
N GLY A 284 30.41 27.77 28.32
CA GLY A 284 30.51 28.84 27.33
C GLY A 284 30.77 28.38 25.90
N SER A 285 30.60 27.08 25.61
CA SER A 285 30.79 26.52 24.25
C SER A 285 29.53 26.52 23.42
N LEU A 286 28.37 26.84 24.00
CA LEU A 286 27.07 27.02 23.36
C LEU A 286 26.32 28.18 23.99
N THR A 287 25.44 28.82 23.22
CA THR A 287 24.48 29.78 23.76
C THR A 287 23.16 29.06 24.16
N VAL A 288 22.32 29.73 24.97
CA VAL A 288 21.00 29.19 25.36
C VAL A 288 20.11 29.01 24.13
N GLY A 289 20.17 29.98 23.19
CA GLY A 289 19.44 29.91 21.93
C GLY A 289 19.90 28.76 21.04
N GLN A 290 21.20 28.50 20.96
CA GLN A 290 21.73 27.34 20.23
C GLN A 290 21.29 26.02 20.85
N LEU A 291 21.22 25.92 22.19
CA LEU A 291 20.66 24.74 22.87
C LEU A 291 19.17 24.55 22.52
N SER A 292 18.39 25.63 22.55
CA SER A 292 16.99 25.60 22.16
C SER A 292 16.79 25.12 20.72
N SER A 293 17.61 25.63 19.79
CA SER A 293 17.63 25.17 18.39
C SER A 293 17.95 23.68 18.29
N PHE A 294 18.97 23.23 19.04
CA PHE A 294 19.41 21.83 19.01
C PHE A 294 18.34 20.86 19.55
N LEU A 295 17.63 21.23 20.62
CA LEU A 295 16.50 20.46 21.14
C LEU A 295 15.38 20.32 20.12
N SER A 296 15.10 21.39 19.34
CA SER A 296 14.15 21.35 18.24
C SER A 296 14.62 20.43 17.11
N TYR A 297 15.90 20.46 16.76
CA TYR A 297 16.49 19.55 15.77
C TYR A 297 16.45 18.09 16.22
N ALA A 298 16.73 17.79 17.47
CA ALA A 298 16.64 16.44 18.01
C ALA A 298 15.24 15.84 17.84
N ASN A 299 14.20 16.64 18.11
CA ASN A 299 12.81 16.22 17.88
C ASN A 299 12.50 16.01 16.37
N GLN A 300 12.96 16.93 15.51
CA GLN A 300 12.72 16.81 14.07
C GLN A 300 13.50 15.64 13.43
N TYR A 301 14.68 15.31 13.97
CA TYR A 301 15.48 14.18 13.51
C TYR A 301 14.83 12.82 13.82
N THR A 302 14.24 12.68 15.00
CA THR A 302 13.67 11.41 15.46
C THR A 302 12.29 11.11 14.84
N LYS A 303 11.53 12.14 14.46
CA LYS A 303 10.17 12.00 13.93
C LYS A 303 10.06 11.12 12.67
N PRO A 304 10.85 11.32 11.59
CA PRO A 304 10.77 10.52 10.38
C PRO A 304 11.08 9.03 10.60
N PHE A 305 11.94 8.68 11.57
CA PHE A 305 12.26 7.28 11.87
C PHE A 305 11.02 6.50 12.37
N ASN A 306 10.12 7.18 13.09
CA ASN A 306 8.86 6.56 13.54
C ASN A 306 7.85 6.40 12.41
N GLU A 307 7.86 7.31 11.43
CA GLU A 307 6.93 7.32 10.29
C GLU A 307 7.37 6.37 9.16
N ILE A 308 8.67 6.20 8.94
CA ILE A 308 9.24 5.38 7.85
C ILE A 308 8.71 3.93 7.87
N SER A 309 8.54 3.34 9.04
CA SER A 309 8.05 1.95 9.14
C SER A 309 6.63 1.80 8.55
N GLY A 310 5.75 2.76 8.80
CA GLY A 310 4.40 2.80 8.22
C GLY A 310 4.44 2.99 6.71
N VAL A 311 5.25 3.94 6.24
CA VAL A 311 5.43 4.23 4.82
C VAL A 311 5.96 3.02 4.05
N ILE A 312 6.94 2.30 4.58
CA ILE A 312 7.48 1.08 3.96
C ILE A 312 6.39 0.01 3.83
N THR A 313 5.57 -0.18 4.87
CA THR A 313 4.47 -1.15 4.84
C THR A 313 3.44 -0.79 3.79
N GLU A 314 3.03 0.47 3.71
CA GLU A 314 2.08 0.95 2.70
C GLU A 314 2.65 0.83 1.27
N LEU A 315 3.94 1.14 1.07
CA LEU A 315 4.59 0.93 -0.22
C LEU A 315 4.65 -0.54 -0.62
N GLN A 316 4.90 -1.45 0.33
CA GLN A 316 4.88 -2.89 0.06
C GLN A 316 3.48 -3.37 -0.32
N ASN A 317 2.44 -2.90 0.36
CA ASN A 317 1.04 -3.19 0.02
C ASN A 317 0.70 -2.65 -1.37
N ALA A 318 1.05 -1.40 -1.65
CA ALA A 318 0.83 -0.77 -2.95
C ALA A 318 1.53 -1.52 -4.09
N LEU A 319 2.79 -1.95 -3.88
CA LEU A 319 3.52 -2.75 -4.86
C LEU A 319 2.91 -4.14 -5.08
N ALA A 320 2.36 -4.75 -4.03
CA ALA A 320 1.65 -6.03 -4.16
C ALA A 320 0.36 -5.86 -4.97
N CYS A 321 -0.40 -4.79 -4.72
CA CYS A 321 -1.59 -4.44 -5.50
C CYS A 321 -1.23 -4.12 -6.97
N ALA A 322 -0.20 -3.30 -7.19
CA ALA A 322 0.29 -3.00 -8.54
C ALA A 322 0.70 -4.26 -9.31
N ALA A 323 1.33 -5.22 -8.63
CA ALA A 323 1.74 -6.47 -9.27
C ALA A 323 0.54 -7.26 -9.79
N ARG A 324 -0.58 -7.34 -9.02
CA ARG A 324 -1.82 -8.01 -9.47
C ARG A 324 -2.48 -7.28 -10.64
N VAL A 325 -2.44 -5.95 -10.62
CA VAL A 325 -2.96 -5.14 -11.74
C VAL A 325 -2.09 -5.33 -12.99
N PHE A 326 -0.76 -5.33 -12.86
CA PHE A 326 0.12 -5.58 -14.00
C PHE A 326 0.04 -7.01 -14.52
N GLU A 327 -0.22 -8.00 -13.66
CA GLU A 327 -0.49 -9.37 -14.08
C GLU A 327 -1.73 -9.42 -14.99
N LEU A 328 -2.81 -8.71 -14.64
CA LEU A 328 -4.01 -8.57 -15.48
C LEU A 328 -3.70 -7.87 -16.82
N ILE A 329 -2.94 -6.77 -16.79
CA ILE A 329 -2.60 -5.99 -17.99
C ILE A 329 -1.72 -6.80 -18.97
N GLU A 330 -0.82 -7.63 -18.44
CA GLU A 330 0.15 -8.41 -19.23
C GLU A 330 -0.37 -9.79 -19.64
N GLU A 331 -1.57 -10.16 -19.18
CA GLU A 331 -2.17 -11.44 -19.60
C GLU A 331 -2.27 -11.51 -21.12
N PRO A 332 -1.98 -12.64 -21.77
CA PRO A 332 -2.14 -12.79 -23.21
C PRO A 332 -3.55 -12.43 -23.66
N VAL A 333 -3.64 -11.66 -24.74
CA VAL A 333 -4.91 -11.36 -25.39
C VAL A 333 -5.41 -12.55 -26.21
N GLU A 334 -6.67 -12.53 -26.56
CA GLU A 334 -7.23 -13.47 -27.54
C GLU A 334 -6.41 -13.41 -28.84
N LYS A 335 -6.16 -14.60 -29.43
CA LYS A 335 -5.42 -14.66 -30.68
C LYS A 335 -6.19 -13.96 -31.77
N PRO A 336 -5.60 -12.98 -32.46
CA PRO A 336 -6.26 -12.33 -33.57
C PRO A 336 -6.51 -13.34 -34.71
N ASP A 337 -7.51 -13.07 -35.51
CA ASP A 337 -7.74 -13.85 -36.72
C ASP A 337 -6.51 -13.79 -37.63
N ALA A 338 -6.28 -14.88 -38.39
CA ALA A 338 -5.20 -14.93 -39.34
C ALA A 338 -5.39 -13.83 -40.41
N GLU A 339 -4.29 -13.20 -40.88
CA GLU A 339 -4.35 -12.18 -41.96
C GLU A 339 -5.03 -12.70 -43.22
N SER A 340 -5.03 -14.03 -43.43
CA SER A 340 -5.68 -14.72 -44.55
C SER A 340 -7.09 -15.25 -44.18
N ALA A 341 -7.66 -14.85 -43.07
CA ALA A 341 -9.00 -15.32 -42.68
C ALA A 341 -10.04 -14.92 -43.70
N LYS A 342 -10.87 -15.86 -44.10
CA LYS A 342 -11.97 -15.61 -45.04
C LYS A 342 -13.10 -14.88 -44.31
N VAL A 343 -13.54 -13.77 -44.89
CA VAL A 343 -14.75 -13.08 -44.42
C VAL A 343 -15.99 -13.83 -45.03
N LEU A 344 -16.81 -14.35 -44.15
CA LEU A 344 -18.07 -14.96 -44.55
C LEU A 344 -19.13 -13.87 -44.75
N GLU A 345 -19.40 -13.51 -46.03
CA GLU A 345 -20.47 -12.56 -46.36
C GLU A 345 -21.86 -13.14 -46.02
N LYS A 346 -22.03 -14.45 -46.16
CA LYS A 346 -23.26 -15.17 -45.86
C LYS A 346 -22.95 -16.59 -45.39
N ALA A 347 -23.44 -16.97 -44.21
CA ALA A 347 -23.41 -18.35 -43.75
C ALA A 347 -24.64 -19.11 -44.30
N ASP A 348 -24.40 -20.27 -44.88
CA ASP A 348 -25.49 -21.16 -45.36
C ASP A 348 -26.16 -21.94 -44.22
N GLY A 349 -25.54 -21.97 -43.04
CA GLY A 349 -26.04 -22.63 -41.85
C GLY A 349 -25.66 -24.10 -41.75
N SER A 350 -24.74 -24.60 -42.59
CA SER A 350 -24.13 -25.92 -42.41
C SER A 350 -23.08 -25.89 -41.31
N VAL A 351 -23.06 -26.92 -40.45
CA VAL A 351 -22.07 -27.07 -39.38
C VAL A 351 -21.52 -28.49 -39.40
N GLU A 352 -20.21 -28.59 -39.45
CA GLU A 352 -19.49 -29.86 -39.37
C GLU A 352 -18.45 -29.82 -38.25
N LEU A 353 -18.52 -30.75 -37.31
CA LEU A 353 -17.57 -30.99 -36.27
C LEU A 353 -16.99 -32.40 -36.47
N SER A 354 -15.66 -32.50 -36.60
CA SER A 354 -14.96 -33.76 -36.82
C SER A 354 -13.90 -33.95 -35.76
N HIS A 355 -13.97 -35.04 -35.01
CA HIS A 355 -13.01 -35.46 -34.03
C HIS A 355 -12.68 -34.36 -33.01
N VAL A 356 -13.66 -33.67 -32.44
CA VAL A 356 -13.50 -32.58 -31.50
C VAL A 356 -13.18 -33.13 -30.11
N TYR A 357 -12.06 -32.67 -29.54
CA TYR A 357 -11.64 -32.94 -28.18
C TYR A 357 -11.55 -31.61 -27.42
N PHE A 358 -12.13 -31.53 -26.25
CA PHE A 358 -12.06 -30.34 -25.44
C PHE A 358 -12.18 -30.63 -23.93
N SER A 359 -11.37 -29.93 -23.12
CA SER A 359 -11.48 -29.91 -21.66
C SER A 359 -11.05 -28.54 -21.13
N TYR A 360 -11.71 -28.07 -20.07
CA TYR A 360 -11.34 -26.81 -19.41
C TYR A 360 -10.00 -26.94 -18.64
N THR A 361 -9.72 -28.12 -18.09
CA THR A 361 -8.46 -28.46 -17.42
C THR A 361 -7.89 -29.76 -17.99
N PRO A 362 -6.55 -29.97 -17.99
CA PRO A 362 -5.95 -31.17 -18.55
C PRO A 362 -6.42 -32.48 -17.89
N GLU A 363 -6.86 -32.40 -16.65
CA GLU A 363 -7.32 -33.56 -15.85
C GLU A 363 -8.77 -33.96 -16.14
N GLN A 364 -9.54 -33.06 -16.75
CA GLN A 364 -10.96 -33.26 -17.00
C GLN A 364 -11.18 -33.80 -18.42
N LYS A 365 -11.88 -34.92 -18.54
CA LYS A 365 -12.36 -35.44 -19.80
C LYS A 365 -13.80 -34.98 -19.98
N LEU A 366 -14.06 -34.00 -20.86
CA LEU A 366 -15.38 -33.41 -21.02
C LEU A 366 -16.00 -33.74 -22.39
N ILE A 367 -15.25 -33.49 -23.46
CA ILE A 367 -15.64 -33.81 -24.84
C ILE A 367 -14.52 -34.64 -25.45
N GLU A 368 -14.80 -35.87 -25.88
CA GLU A 368 -13.84 -36.77 -26.48
C GLU A 368 -14.43 -37.29 -27.80
N ASP A 369 -13.70 -37.13 -28.88
CA ASP A 369 -14.02 -37.60 -30.23
C ASP A 369 -15.46 -37.25 -30.69
N PHE A 370 -15.86 -36.00 -30.46
CA PHE A 370 -17.21 -35.55 -30.81
C PHE A 370 -17.33 -35.23 -32.30
N ASN A 371 -18.32 -35.87 -32.95
CA ASN A 371 -18.58 -35.69 -34.37
C ASN A 371 -20.05 -35.27 -34.56
N LEU A 372 -20.29 -34.22 -35.37
CA LEU A 372 -21.62 -33.72 -35.66
C LEU A 372 -21.66 -33.10 -37.06
N SER A 373 -22.67 -33.48 -37.87
CA SER A 373 -22.95 -32.86 -39.14
C SER A 373 -24.39 -32.35 -39.17
N VAL A 374 -24.55 -31.04 -39.44
CA VAL A 374 -25.85 -30.35 -39.46
C VAL A 374 -26.04 -29.68 -40.83
N GLN A 375 -27.18 -29.96 -41.46
CA GLN A 375 -27.53 -29.36 -42.76
C GLN A 375 -28.23 -28.00 -42.56
N PRO A 376 -28.18 -27.11 -43.58
CA PRO A 376 -28.87 -25.82 -43.54
C PRO A 376 -30.35 -25.97 -43.19
N GLY A 377 -30.83 -25.19 -42.20
CA GLY A 377 -32.22 -25.22 -41.74
C GLY A 377 -32.61 -26.41 -40.84
N GLN A 378 -31.71 -27.33 -40.57
CA GLN A 378 -31.94 -28.46 -39.66
C GLN A 378 -31.99 -27.97 -38.20
N ARG A 379 -32.90 -28.53 -37.41
CA ARG A 379 -33.00 -28.31 -35.98
C ARG A 379 -32.35 -29.47 -35.23
N VAL A 380 -31.40 -29.18 -34.38
CA VAL A 380 -30.68 -30.17 -33.55
C VAL A 380 -30.95 -29.88 -32.09
N ALA A 381 -31.31 -30.90 -31.31
CA ALA A 381 -31.42 -30.83 -29.86
C ALA A 381 -30.23 -31.51 -29.20
N ILE A 382 -29.50 -30.78 -28.35
CA ILE A 382 -28.38 -31.33 -27.54
C ILE A 382 -28.96 -31.71 -26.17
N VAL A 383 -29.04 -33.00 -25.90
CA VAL A 383 -29.62 -33.55 -24.66
C VAL A 383 -28.57 -34.32 -23.87
N GLY A 384 -28.71 -34.36 -22.56
CA GLY A 384 -27.78 -35.07 -21.66
C GLY A 384 -27.86 -34.59 -20.21
N PRO A 385 -27.27 -35.31 -19.27
CA PRO A 385 -27.28 -34.93 -17.86
C PRO A 385 -26.57 -33.58 -17.62
N THR A 386 -26.78 -33.01 -16.44
CA THR A 386 -26.07 -31.77 -16.04
C THR A 386 -24.57 -32.02 -15.99
N GLY A 387 -23.78 -31.14 -16.56
CA GLY A 387 -22.33 -31.25 -16.58
C GLY A 387 -21.71 -32.01 -17.76
N CYS A 388 -22.52 -32.57 -18.69
CA CYS A 388 -22.03 -33.34 -19.85
C CYS A 388 -21.49 -32.48 -21.02
N GLY A 389 -21.32 -31.16 -20.84
CA GLY A 389 -20.70 -30.31 -21.87
C GLY A 389 -21.64 -29.67 -22.89
N LYS A 390 -22.99 -29.66 -22.68
CA LYS A 390 -23.94 -29.04 -23.63
C LYS A 390 -23.66 -27.58 -23.95
N THR A 391 -23.48 -26.77 -22.92
CA THR A 391 -23.12 -25.34 -23.05
C THR A 391 -21.73 -25.19 -23.62
N THR A 392 -20.79 -26.08 -23.26
CA THR A 392 -19.43 -26.08 -23.77
C THR A 392 -19.37 -26.26 -25.27
N LEU A 393 -20.22 -27.14 -25.83
CA LEU A 393 -20.31 -27.35 -27.27
C LEU A 393 -20.76 -26.07 -28.00
N ILE A 394 -21.73 -25.34 -27.43
CA ILE A 394 -22.17 -24.05 -27.97
C ILE A 394 -21.03 -23.01 -27.89
N ASN A 395 -20.32 -22.96 -26.77
CA ASN A 395 -19.18 -22.04 -26.60
C ASN A 395 -18.04 -22.33 -27.60
N LEU A 396 -17.80 -23.61 -27.94
CA LEU A 396 -16.86 -24.01 -28.99
C LEU A 396 -17.30 -23.58 -30.38
N LEU A 397 -18.60 -23.73 -30.71
CA LEU A 397 -19.16 -23.23 -31.95
C LEU A 397 -19.06 -21.71 -32.10
N MET A 398 -19.21 -20.98 -30.98
CA MET A 398 -19.03 -19.53 -30.93
C MET A 398 -17.56 -19.10 -30.89
N ARG A 399 -16.64 -20.07 -30.86
CA ARG A 399 -15.20 -19.84 -30.70
C ARG A 399 -14.81 -19.03 -29.44
N PHE A 400 -15.52 -19.24 -28.33
CA PHE A 400 -15.18 -18.66 -27.04
C PHE A 400 -13.97 -19.34 -26.39
N TYR A 401 -13.60 -20.51 -26.91
CA TYR A 401 -12.44 -21.30 -26.52
C TYR A 401 -11.78 -21.85 -27.77
N ASP A 402 -10.43 -21.82 -27.77
CA ASP A 402 -9.58 -22.46 -28.78
C ASP A 402 -9.07 -23.82 -28.27
#